data_e2597712915d0d17fafdc55990aa3353
#
_entry.id   e2597712915d0d17fafdc55990aa3353
#
_cell.length_a   1.000
_cell.length_b   1.000
_cell.length_c   1.000
_cell.angle_alpha   90.00
_cell.angle_beta   90.00
_cell.angle_gamma   90.00
#
_symmetry.space_group_name_H-M   'P 1'
#
loop_
_entity.id
_entity.type
_entity.pdbx_description
1 polymer ?
#
loop_
_entity_poly.entity_id
_entity_poly.type
_entity_poly.pdbx_seq_one_letter_code
_entity_poly.pdbx_strand_id
1 'polypeptide(L)'
;MLDIKRIREDLAGVKASVESRGKGDFGIEECAALDVKRREILKEVEEMKHRQSVVSKEIPKLKKEGKDASGIMAEMKELSGKIKELDGQVQEVESQLRDAILSIPNTPNKDVPIGNDDSDNVELRKWGTPRVFDFDYKAHWDIGEDLDILDFERAAKIAGTRFTVYKGAGARLERSVINFMLDLHTEKHGFKEILPPFMANRSAMTGTGQLPKFEDDMFHVPGQDFFLIPTAEVPVTNLLMNEIVDGDQLPIYYTAYTPCFRAEAGSAGRDTRGLIRQHQFQKVEMVKFSKPEDSYDELESLIAAAEDVLKILEIPYRVVVLSTGDLGFSSAKTCDIEVWMPSYGRYVEISSCSNFEDFQARRANIRFRRDPKSKPEFVHTLNGSGLAVGRTVAAILENYQQADGSVVIPEALRQYMGCDRITK
;
A
#
# COMPACT_ATOMS: atom_id res chain seq x y z
N MET A 1 -9.62 2.06 5.33
CA MET A 1 -11.10 2.09 5.17
C MET A 1 -11.61 3.50 5.39
N LEU A 2 -12.71 3.85 4.76
CA LEU A 2 -13.34 5.15 4.97
C LEU A 2 -13.86 5.32 6.41
N ASP A 3 -14.02 6.57 6.85
CA ASP A 3 -14.72 6.85 8.10
C ASP A 3 -16.24 6.71 7.91
N ILE A 4 -16.87 5.81 8.66
CA ILE A 4 -18.32 5.63 8.62
C ILE A 4 -19.08 6.91 8.99
N LYS A 5 -18.49 7.78 9.80
CA LYS A 5 -19.09 9.08 10.13
C LYS A 5 -19.17 9.98 8.90
N ARG A 6 -18.11 9.99 8.07
CA ARG A 6 -18.08 10.76 6.82
C ARG A 6 -19.15 10.26 5.84
N ILE A 7 -19.32 8.93 5.72
CA ILE A 7 -20.38 8.34 4.88
C ILE A 7 -21.77 8.77 5.40
N ARG A 8 -21.97 8.81 6.71
CA ARG A 8 -23.22 9.22 7.34
C ARG A 8 -23.54 10.70 7.14
N GLU A 9 -22.55 11.56 7.24
CA GLU A 9 -22.69 13.02 7.17
C GLU A 9 -22.82 13.51 5.72
N ASP A 10 -22.17 12.86 4.78
CA ASP A 10 -22.17 13.23 3.35
C ASP A 10 -22.17 11.99 2.44
N LEU A 11 -23.27 11.25 2.47
CA LEU A 11 -23.44 10.04 1.65
C LEU A 11 -23.30 10.34 0.15
N ALA A 12 -23.90 11.43 -0.33
CA ALA A 12 -23.91 11.78 -1.75
C ALA A 12 -22.50 12.19 -2.24
N GLY A 13 -21.79 13.00 -1.46
CA GLY A 13 -20.42 13.42 -1.81
C GLY A 13 -19.41 12.27 -1.78
N VAL A 14 -19.50 11.39 -0.76
CA VAL A 14 -18.64 10.20 -0.69
C VAL A 14 -18.93 9.25 -1.85
N LYS A 15 -20.22 9.02 -2.18
CA LYS A 15 -20.62 8.19 -3.32
C LYS A 15 -20.06 8.74 -4.63
N ALA A 16 -20.30 10.02 -4.92
CA ALA A 16 -19.78 10.67 -6.13
C ALA A 16 -18.23 10.62 -6.22
N SER A 17 -17.54 10.81 -5.10
CA SER A 17 -16.08 10.73 -5.02
C SER A 17 -15.55 9.33 -5.32
N VAL A 18 -16.18 8.29 -4.79
CA VAL A 18 -15.78 6.90 -5.06
C VAL A 18 -16.15 6.48 -6.49
N GLU A 19 -17.32 6.88 -6.99
CA GLU A 19 -17.76 6.60 -8.37
C GLU A 19 -16.87 7.28 -9.43
N SER A 20 -16.17 8.37 -9.09
CA SER A 20 -15.18 8.98 -9.99
C SER A 20 -14.01 8.04 -10.33
N ARG A 21 -13.79 6.97 -9.57
CA ARG A 21 -12.74 5.96 -9.79
C ARG A 21 -13.09 4.90 -10.83
N GLY A 22 -14.29 4.92 -11.37
CA GLY A 22 -14.72 3.99 -12.41
C GLY A 22 -16.17 3.55 -12.26
N LYS A 23 -16.61 2.71 -13.18
CA LYS A 23 -17.99 2.19 -13.21
C LYS A 23 -18.15 1.01 -12.26
N GLY A 24 -19.22 1.01 -11.47
CA GLY A 24 -19.59 -0.11 -10.61
C GLY A 24 -20.33 0.37 -9.36
N ASP A 25 -20.97 -0.58 -8.69
CA ASP A 25 -21.49 -0.36 -7.34
C ASP A 25 -20.39 -0.68 -6.33
N PHE A 26 -19.99 0.30 -5.54
CA PHE A 26 -18.98 0.15 -4.50
C PHE A 26 -19.59 -0.19 -3.12
N GLY A 27 -20.88 -0.46 -3.02
CA GLY A 27 -21.55 -0.85 -1.78
C GLY A 27 -21.73 0.26 -0.75
N ILE A 28 -21.62 1.54 -1.14
CA ILE A 28 -21.67 2.67 -0.19
C ILE A 28 -23.06 2.81 0.44
N GLU A 29 -24.11 2.63 -0.33
CA GLU A 29 -25.49 2.69 0.16
C GLU A 29 -25.80 1.54 1.12
N GLU A 30 -25.32 0.33 0.83
CA GLU A 30 -25.40 -0.81 1.73
C GLU A 30 -24.69 -0.55 3.05
N CYS A 31 -23.48 -0.01 2.98
CA CYS A 31 -22.70 0.37 4.16
C CYS A 31 -23.44 1.42 5.02
N ALA A 32 -24.06 2.43 4.39
CA ALA A 32 -24.89 3.42 5.08
C ALA A 32 -26.13 2.80 5.73
N ALA A 33 -26.80 1.89 5.05
CA ALA A 33 -27.97 1.18 5.59
C ALA A 33 -27.62 0.30 6.79
N LEU A 34 -26.47 -0.40 6.74
CA LEU A 34 -25.95 -1.18 7.86
C LEU A 34 -25.62 -0.30 9.07
N ASP A 35 -25.05 0.89 8.87
CA ASP A 35 -24.80 1.84 9.97
C ASP A 35 -26.09 2.34 10.61
N VAL A 36 -27.13 2.63 9.83
CA VAL A 36 -28.45 2.99 10.36
C VAL A 36 -29.00 1.87 11.21
N LYS A 37 -29.08 0.64 10.69
CA LYS A 37 -29.56 -0.55 11.39
C LYS A 37 -28.79 -0.78 12.70
N ARG A 38 -27.46 -0.70 12.64
CA ARG A 38 -26.60 -0.83 13.84
C ARG A 38 -26.96 0.17 14.91
N ARG A 39 -27.16 1.43 14.55
CA ARG A 39 -27.49 2.51 15.50
C ARG A 39 -28.86 2.35 16.12
N GLU A 40 -29.84 1.88 15.35
CA GLU A 40 -31.22 1.58 15.86
C GLU A 40 -31.15 0.49 16.92
N ILE A 41 -30.47 -0.64 16.62
CA ILE A 41 -30.35 -1.75 17.58
C ILE A 41 -29.57 -1.30 18.83
N LEU A 42 -28.47 -0.55 18.68
CA LEU A 42 -27.69 -0.02 19.82
C LEU A 42 -28.55 0.87 20.72
N LYS A 43 -29.38 1.73 20.14
CA LYS A 43 -30.30 2.58 20.91
C LYS A 43 -31.28 1.74 21.74
N GLU A 44 -31.86 0.70 21.14
CA GLU A 44 -32.76 -0.22 21.83
C GLU A 44 -32.04 -0.97 22.97
N VAL A 45 -30.86 -1.45 22.73
CA VAL A 45 -29.99 -2.09 23.76
C VAL A 45 -29.71 -1.14 24.92
N GLU A 46 -29.36 0.11 24.65
CA GLU A 46 -29.09 1.12 25.67
C GLU A 46 -30.33 1.44 26.51
N GLU A 47 -31.47 1.60 25.87
CA GLU A 47 -32.76 1.81 26.55
C GLU A 47 -33.11 0.63 27.47
N MET A 48 -32.93 -0.61 27.00
CA MET A 48 -33.17 -1.82 27.80
C MET A 48 -32.16 -1.96 28.95
N LYS A 49 -30.89 -1.71 28.73
CA LYS A 49 -29.85 -1.72 29.78
C LYS A 49 -30.12 -0.64 30.83
N HIS A 50 -30.59 0.55 30.42
CA HIS A 50 -31.02 1.59 31.35
C HIS A 50 -32.20 1.13 32.19
N ARG A 51 -33.28 0.58 31.57
CA ARG A 51 -34.45 0.03 32.29
C ARG A 51 -34.02 -1.07 33.27
N GLN A 52 -33.16 -1.99 32.85
CA GLN A 52 -32.61 -3.04 33.71
C GLN A 52 -31.89 -2.44 34.94
N SER A 53 -31.10 -1.40 34.76
CA SER A 53 -30.38 -0.72 35.85
C SER A 53 -31.35 -0.03 36.86
N VAL A 54 -32.45 0.57 36.36
CA VAL A 54 -33.45 1.21 37.20
C VAL A 54 -34.22 0.17 38.01
N VAL A 55 -34.77 -0.84 37.33
CA VAL A 55 -35.60 -1.90 37.94
C VAL A 55 -34.77 -2.74 38.94
N SER A 56 -33.49 -3.01 38.66
CA SER A 56 -32.63 -3.75 39.58
C SER A 56 -32.43 -3.06 40.92
N LYS A 57 -32.53 -1.72 40.98
CA LYS A 57 -32.43 -0.93 42.24
C LYS A 57 -33.69 -1.02 43.13
N GLU A 58 -34.82 -1.44 42.56
CA GLU A 58 -36.08 -1.58 43.32
C GLU A 58 -36.17 -2.93 44.05
N ILE A 59 -35.51 -3.98 43.55
CA ILE A 59 -35.52 -5.32 44.17
C ILE A 59 -35.04 -5.31 45.65
N PRO A 60 -33.90 -4.65 46.01
CA PRO A 60 -33.48 -4.59 47.41
C PRO A 60 -34.46 -3.82 48.30
N LYS A 61 -35.14 -2.79 47.78
CA LYS A 61 -36.13 -2.01 48.50
C LYS A 61 -37.33 -2.83 48.83
N LEU A 62 -37.91 -3.55 47.86
CA LEU A 62 -39.08 -4.40 48.06
C LEU A 62 -38.77 -5.57 49.02
N LYS A 63 -37.59 -6.20 48.93
CA LYS A 63 -37.16 -7.23 49.86
C LYS A 63 -37.05 -6.70 51.29
N LYS A 64 -36.59 -5.45 51.48
CA LYS A 64 -36.47 -4.82 52.76
C LYS A 64 -37.82 -4.47 53.40
N GLU A 65 -38.83 -4.17 52.56
CA GLU A 65 -40.20 -3.89 52.91
C GLU A 65 -41.06 -5.14 53.08
N GLY A 66 -40.51 -6.34 52.88
CA GLY A 66 -41.25 -7.62 52.97
C GLY A 66 -42.24 -7.82 51.83
N LYS A 67 -42.13 -7.06 50.71
CA LYS A 67 -43.02 -7.17 49.57
C LYS A 67 -42.54 -8.22 48.55
N ASP A 68 -43.43 -8.80 47.84
CA ASP A 68 -43.14 -9.78 46.78
C ASP A 68 -42.39 -9.11 45.61
N ALA A 69 -41.20 -9.63 45.27
CA ALA A 69 -40.38 -9.16 44.18
C ALA A 69 -40.39 -10.12 42.96
N SER A 70 -41.22 -11.17 42.99
CA SER A 70 -41.22 -12.22 41.97
C SER A 70 -41.55 -11.67 40.57
N GLY A 71 -42.47 -10.74 40.46
CA GLY A 71 -42.85 -10.10 39.17
C GLY A 71 -41.71 -9.31 38.56
N ILE A 72 -40.98 -8.51 39.38
CA ILE A 72 -39.81 -7.75 38.95
C ILE A 72 -38.65 -8.67 38.56
N MET A 73 -38.48 -9.77 39.30
CA MET A 73 -37.44 -10.76 38.93
C MET A 73 -37.75 -11.46 37.60
N ALA A 74 -39.01 -11.70 37.29
CA ALA A 74 -39.42 -12.25 35.99
C ALA A 74 -39.19 -11.24 34.87
N GLU A 75 -39.55 -9.96 35.05
CA GLU A 75 -39.23 -8.87 34.11
C GLU A 75 -37.75 -8.74 33.84
N MET A 76 -36.90 -8.80 34.88
CA MET A 76 -35.47 -8.75 34.77
C MET A 76 -34.91 -9.91 33.94
N LYS A 77 -35.46 -11.11 34.11
CA LYS A 77 -35.05 -12.28 33.33
C LYS A 77 -35.40 -12.12 31.85
N GLU A 78 -36.61 -11.60 31.55
CA GLU A 78 -37.04 -11.33 30.19
C GLU A 78 -36.16 -10.24 29.53
N LEU A 79 -35.92 -9.11 30.22
CA LEU A 79 -35.02 -8.03 29.77
C LEU A 79 -33.61 -8.55 29.48
N SER A 80 -33.05 -9.38 30.38
CA SER A 80 -31.74 -9.98 30.16
C SER A 80 -31.68 -10.86 28.92
N GLY A 81 -32.75 -11.61 28.65
CA GLY A 81 -32.88 -12.44 27.44
C GLY A 81 -32.92 -11.59 26.16
N LYS A 82 -33.71 -10.52 26.14
CA LYS A 82 -33.82 -9.59 24.99
C LYS A 82 -32.51 -8.84 24.76
N ILE A 83 -31.84 -8.36 25.82
CA ILE A 83 -30.55 -7.68 25.70
C ILE A 83 -29.52 -8.61 25.06
N LYS A 84 -29.45 -9.88 25.49
CA LYS A 84 -28.51 -10.85 24.92
C LYS A 84 -28.79 -11.13 23.43
N GLU A 85 -30.05 -11.21 23.05
CA GLU A 85 -30.46 -11.39 21.65
C GLU A 85 -30.04 -10.18 20.80
N LEU A 86 -30.31 -8.96 21.25
CA LEU A 86 -29.93 -7.73 20.56
C LEU A 86 -28.43 -7.50 20.52
N ASP A 87 -27.69 -7.82 21.60
CA ASP A 87 -26.23 -7.77 21.59
C ASP A 87 -25.66 -8.71 20.52
N GLY A 88 -26.29 -9.90 20.29
CA GLY A 88 -25.96 -10.81 19.19
C GLY A 88 -26.22 -10.18 17.80
N GLN A 89 -27.38 -9.52 17.62
CA GLN A 89 -27.68 -8.81 16.37
C GLN A 89 -26.73 -7.64 16.11
N VAL A 90 -26.30 -6.91 17.15
CA VAL A 90 -25.29 -5.86 17.03
C VAL A 90 -23.98 -6.44 16.48
N GLN A 91 -23.51 -7.55 17.06
CA GLN A 91 -22.25 -8.20 16.60
C GLN A 91 -22.35 -8.65 15.13
N GLU A 92 -23.46 -9.20 14.72
CA GLU A 92 -23.67 -9.62 13.34
C GLU A 92 -23.65 -8.41 12.37
N VAL A 93 -24.40 -7.35 12.69
CA VAL A 93 -24.44 -6.14 11.86
C VAL A 93 -23.07 -5.43 11.84
N GLU A 94 -22.33 -5.43 12.95
CA GLU A 94 -20.96 -4.88 13.02
C GLU A 94 -20.00 -5.66 12.13
N SER A 95 -20.12 -6.99 12.07
CA SER A 95 -19.33 -7.81 11.14
C SER A 95 -19.65 -7.48 9.69
N GLN A 96 -20.94 -7.46 9.33
CA GLN A 96 -21.41 -7.11 7.97
C GLN A 96 -20.94 -5.70 7.57
N LEU A 97 -21.07 -4.72 8.46
CA LEU A 97 -20.61 -3.35 8.24
C LEU A 97 -19.09 -3.28 8.03
N ARG A 98 -18.34 -4.06 8.81
CA ARG A 98 -16.88 -4.13 8.68
C ARG A 98 -16.48 -4.70 7.32
N ASP A 99 -17.09 -5.80 6.89
CA ASP A 99 -16.79 -6.44 5.62
C ASP A 99 -17.17 -5.52 4.44
N ALA A 100 -18.32 -4.85 4.51
CA ALA A 100 -18.75 -3.89 3.51
C ALA A 100 -17.76 -2.71 3.39
N ILE A 101 -17.40 -2.06 4.50
CA ILE A 101 -16.51 -0.89 4.46
C ILE A 101 -15.07 -1.24 4.09
N LEU A 102 -14.62 -2.47 4.34
CA LEU A 102 -13.32 -2.96 3.89
C LEU A 102 -13.24 -3.15 2.37
N SER A 103 -14.37 -3.30 1.70
CA SER A 103 -14.45 -3.47 0.25
C SER A 103 -14.58 -2.15 -0.52
N ILE A 104 -14.81 -1.03 0.17
CA ILE A 104 -14.92 0.30 -0.43
C ILE A 104 -13.52 0.90 -0.61
N PRO A 105 -13.15 1.40 -1.82
CA PRO A 105 -11.87 2.06 -2.04
C PRO A 105 -11.77 3.42 -1.33
N ASN A 106 -10.57 3.96 -1.23
CA ASN A 106 -10.37 5.31 -0.71
C ASN A 106 -10.96 6.37 -1.66
N THR A 107 -11.34 7.51 -1.12
CA THR A 107 -11.78 8.66 -1.92
C THR A 107 -10.57 9.39 -2.53
N PRO A 108 -10.58 9.72 -3.84
CA PRO A 108 -9.55 10.56 -4.41
C PRO A 108 -9.47 11.94 -3.74
N ASN A 109 -8.26 12.47 -3.61
CA ASN A 109 -8.08 13.87 -3.22
C ASN A 109 -8.61 14.80 -4.32
N LYS A 110 -9.07 15.98 -3.93
CA LYS A 110 -9.68 16.98 -4.85
C LYS A 110 -8.76 17.43 -6.00
N ASP A 111 -7.44 17.32 -5.81
CA ASP A 111 -6.44 17.73 -6.80
C ASP A 111 -6.05 16.60 -7.79
N VAL A 112 -6.68 15.43 -7.66
CA VAL A 112 -6.49 14.32 -8.59
C VAL A 112 -7.29 14.56 -9.87
N PRO A 113 -6.68 14.45 -11.06
CA PRO A 113 -7.39 14.61 -12.32
C PRO A 113 -8.45 13.53 -12.48
N ILE A 114 -9.65 13.93 -12.93
CA ILE A 114 -10.72 12.98 -13.23
C ILE A 114 -10.42 12.32 -14.58
N GLY A 115 -10.42 10.98 -14.60
CA GLY A 115 -10.13 10.19 -15.80
C GLY A 115 -10.59 8.75 -15.64
N ASN A 116 -10.50 7.97 -16.73
CA ASN A 116 -10.98 6.59 -16.78
C ASN A 116 -9.87 5.55 -16.59
N ASP A 117 -8.64 5.87 -17.05
CA ASP A 117 -7.50 4.95 -17.05
C ASP A 117 -6.16 5.71 -17.11
N ASP A 118 -5.07 5.00 -17.37
CA ASP A 118 -3.70 5.52 -17.46
C ASP A 118 -3.49 6.54 -18.59
N SER A 119 -4.33 6.55 -19.62
CA SER A 119 -4.25 7.54 -20.72
C SER A 119 -4.65 8.96 -20.26
N ASP A 120 -5.38 9.08 -19.15
CA ASP A 120 -5.82 10.34 -18.55
C ASP A 120 -4.83 10.85 -17.48
N ASN A 121 -3.72 10.15 -17.24
CA ASN A 121 -2.69 10.57 -16.31
C ASN A 121 -2.01 11.86 -16.81
N VAL A 122 -1.70 12.77 -15.89
CA VAL A 122 -1.15 14.10 -16.22
C VAL A 122 0.34 14.16 -15.92
N GLU A 123 1.15 14.48 -16.92
CA GLU A 123 2.57 14.70 -16.75
C GLU A 123 2.82 16.01 -15.97
N LEU A 124 3.53 15.89 -14.84
CA LEU A 124 3.88 17.03 -13.99
C LEU A 124 5.23 17.64 -14.36
N ARG A 125 6.24 16.81 -14.61
CA ARG A 125 7.62 17.21 -14.92
C ARG A 125 8.43 16.11 -15.56
N LYS A 126 9.50 16.50 -16.25
CA LYS A 126 10.51 15.61 -16.83
C LYS A 126 11.91 16.03 -16.37
N TRP A 127 12.81 15.05 -16.35
CA TRP A 127 14.23 15.28 -16.13
C TRP A 127 15.08 14.42 -17.08
N GLY A 128 16.20 14.99 -17.53
CA GLY A 128 17.11 14.35 -18.47
C GLY A 128 16.58 14.29 -19.90
N THR A 129 17.47 13.93 -20.81
CA THR A 129 17.14 13.74 -22.23
C THR A 129 17.45 12.30 -22.64
N PRO A 130 16.50 11.58 -23.25
CA PRO A 130 16.76 10.24 -23.78
C PRO A 130 17.99 10.23 -24.70
N ARG A 131 18.86 9.25 -24.50
CA ARG A 131 20.05 9.06 -25.33
C ARG A 131 19.62 8.68 -26.74
N VAL A 132 20.22 9.33 -27.73
CA VAL A 132 20.13 8.93 -29.15
C VAL A 132 21.33 8.00 -29.43
N PHE A 133 21.04 6.79 -29.90
CA PHE A 133 22.05 5.82 -30.26
C PHE A 133 22.40 5.95 -31.75
N ASP A 134 23.67 5.84 -32.06
CA ASP A 134 24.22 5.77 -33.43
C ASP A 134 24.50 4.34 -33.90
N PHE A 135 24.00 3.36 -33.14
CA PHE A 135 24.10 1.93 -33.40
C PHE A 135 22.75 1.23 -33.09
N ASP A 136 22.59 -0.02 -33.55
CA ASP A 136 21.44 -0.85 -33.24
C ASP A 136 21.47 -1.28 -31.77
N TYR A 137 20.66 -0.60 -30.95
CA TYR A 137 20.56 -0.90 -29.53
C TYR A 137 19.64 -2.11 -29.26
N LYS A 138 19.95 -2.82 -28.16
CA LYS A 138 19.23 -4.03 -27.75
C LYS A 138 18.36 -3.77 -26.53
N ALA A 139 17.37 -4.62 -26.32
CA ALA A 139 16.58 -4.67 -25.11
C ALA A 139 17.39 -5.32 -23.96
N HIS A 140 17.06 -4.97 -22.71
CA HIS A 140 17.78 -5.46 -21.54
C HIS A 140 17.86 -6.98 -21.41
N TRP A 141 16.87 -7.72 -21.91
CA TRP A 141 16.90 -9.18 -21.90
C TRP A 141 17.94 -9.75 -22.89
N ASP A 142 18.05 -9.18 -24.09
CA ASP A 142 19.05 -9.60 -25.06
C ASP A 142 20.48 -9.23 -24.59
N ILE A 143 20.65 -8.03 -24.01
CA ILE A 143 21.93 -7.61 -23.39
C ILE A 143 22.32 -8.56 -22.25
N GLY A 144 21.34 -8.89 -21.38
CA GLY A 144 21.55 -9.77 -20.25
C GLY A 144 21.97 -11.19 -20.63
N GLU A 145 21.38 -11.75 -21.70
CA GLU A 145 21.75 -13.06 -22.25
C GLU A 145 23.11 -13.01 -22.96
N ASP A 146 23.36 -11.99 -23.79
CA ASP A 146 24.64 -11.83 -24.50
C ASP A 146 25.85 -11.72 -23.57
N LEU A 147 25.68 -11.01 -22.46
CA LEU A 147 26.70 -10.84 -21.42
C LEU A 147 26.74 -11.98 -20.38
N ASP A 148 25.86 -12.97 -20.53
CA ASP A 148 25.67 -14.09 -19.58
C ASP A 148 25.40 -13.66 -18.14
N ILE A 149 24.68 -12.55 -17.94
CA ILE A 149 24.34 -11.97 -16.64
C ILE A 149 22.89 -12.17 -16.20
N LEU A 150 21.98 -12.50 -17.16
CA LEU A 150 20.58 -12.87 -16.90
C LEU A 150 20.30 -14.24 -17.54
N ASP A 151 19.53 -15.10 -16.86
CA ASP A 151 19.21 -16.45 -17.32
C ASP A 151 17.74 -16.77 -17.07
N PHE A 152 16.93 -16.48 -18.05
CA PHE A 152 15.49 -16.72 -17.99
C PHE A 152 15.12 -18.19 -18.22
N GLU A 153 15.91 -18.92 -19.02
CA GLU A 153 15.65 -20.34 -19.29
C GLU A 153 15.82 -21.19 -18.04
N ARG A 154 16.93 -20.97 -17.29
CA ARG A 154 17.14 -21.69 -16.02
C ARG A 154 16.18 -21.27 -14.93
N ALA A 155 15.80 -20.01 -14.89
CA ALA A 155 14.76 -19.54 -13.96
C ALA A 155 13.42 -20.26 -14.24
N ALA A 156 13.05 -20.42 -15.52
CA ALA A 156 11.83 -21.12 -15.89
C ALA A 156 11.85 -22.61 -15.49
N LYS A 157 13.02 -23.27 -15.50
CA LYS A 157 13.16 -24.66 -14.99
C LYS A 157 12.92 -24.77 -13.48
N ILE A 158 13.27 -23.70 -12.73
CA ILE A 158 13.15 -23.69 -11.26
C ILE A 158 11.73 -23.32 -10.82
N ALA A 159 11.15 -22.29 -11.43
CA ALA A 159 9.94 -21.64 -10.90
C ALA A 159 8.86 -21.33 -11.94
N GLY A 160 9.11 -21.60 -13.22
CA GLY A 160 8.21 -21.22 -14.31
C GLY A 160 8.57 -19.89 -14.97
N THR A 161 7.66 -19.37 -15.78
CA THR A 161 7.83 -18.08 -16.46
C THR A 161 7.79 -16.91 -15.49
N ARG A 162 8.27 -15.73 -15.91
CA ARG A 162 8.28 -14.48 -15.10
C ARG A 162 9.14 -14.59 -13.84
N PHE A 163 10.18 -15.39 -13.86
CA PHE A 163 11.27 -15.40 -12.89
C PHE A 163 12.60 -15.17 -13.60
N THR A 164 13.60 -14.68 -12.89
CA THR A 164 14.92 -14.42 -13.45
C THR A 164 16.02 -14.95 -12.51
N VAL A 165 17.04 -15.57 -13.09
CA VAL A 165 18.30 -15.86 -12.41
C VAL A 165 19.31 -14.82 -12.86
N TYR A 166 19.84 -14.07 -11.90
CA TYR A 166 20.95 -13.17 -12.12
C TYR A 166 22.28 -13.91 -11.90
N LYS A 167 23.27 -13.70 -12.77
CA LYS A 167 24.57 -14.39 -12.69
C LYS A 167 25.72 -13.40 -12.68
N GLY A 168 26.83 -13.74 -11.99
CA GLY A 168 28.07 -12.99 -12.04
C GLY A 168 27.91 -11.48 -11.83
N ALA A 169 28.30 -10.69 -12.85
CA ALA A 169 28.17 -9.24 -12.84
C ALA A 169 26.72 -8.75 -12.73
N GLY A 170 25.75 -9.49 -13.26
CA GLY A 170 24.32 -9.16 -13.13
C GLY A 170 23.84 -9.25 -11.68
N ALA A 171 24.17 -10.33 -10.97
CA ALA A 171 23.86 -10.47 -9.56
C ALA A 171 24.55 -9.40 -8.69
N ARG A 172 25.77 -9.02 -9.08
CA ARG A 172 26.48 -7.92 -8.41
C ARG A 172 25.82 -6.58 -8.70
N LEU A 173 25.36 -6.32 -9.92
CA LEU A 173 24.65 -5.09 -10.29
C LEU A 173 23.33 -4.96 -9.50
N GLU A 174 22.54 -6.02 -9.43
CA GLU A 174 21.31 -6.05 -8.63
C GLU A 174 21.57 -5.64 -7.17
N ARG A 175 22.55 -6.29 -6.53
CA ARG A 175 22.94 -5.97 -5.15
C ARG A 175 23.54 -4.57 -5.01
N SER A 176 24.27 -4.09 -6.00
CA SER A 176 24.87 -2.75 -6.00
C SER A 176 23.79 -1.67 -6.05
N VAL A 177 22.76 -1.86 -6.85
CA VAL A 177 21.59 -0.98 -6.93
C VAL A 177 20.83 -0.96 -5.60
N ILE A 178 20.63 -2.12 -4.97
CA ILE A 178 19.98 -2.22 -3.64
C ILE A 178 20.76 -1.42 -2.59
N ASN A 179 22.07 -1.68 -2.48
CA ASN A 179 22.90 -1.02 -1.46
C ASN A 179 22.96 0.49 -1.69
N PHE A 180 23.14 0.92 -2.94
CA PHE A 180 23.14 2.34 -3.29
C PHE A 180 21.84 3.04 -2.89
N MET A 181 20.68 2.43 -3.18
CA MET A 181 19.39 2.99 -2.81
C MET A 181 19.21 3.08 -1.29
N LEU A 182 19.57 2.02 -0.56
CA LEU A 182 19.48 2.01 0.91
C LEU A 182 20.39 3.06 1.54
N ASP A 183 21.65 3.14 1.11
CA ASP A 183 22.60 4.14 1.60
C ASP A 183 22.09 5.56 1.31
N LEU A 184 21.61 5.82 0.09
CA LEU A 184 21.07 7.13 -0.29
C LEU A 184 19.88 7.53 0.59
N HIS A 185 18.93 6.62 0.82
CA HIS A 185 17.74 6.94 1.61
C HIS A 185 18.05 7.09 3.09
N THR A 186 18.99 6.32 3.63
CA THR A 186 19.36 6.40 5.05
C THR A 186 20.27 7.58 5.35
N GLU A 187 21.28 7.83 4.51
CA GLU A 187 22.29 8.86 4.77
C GLU A 187 21.82 10.27 4.35
N LYS A 188 21.11 10.38 3.21
CA LYS A 188 20.72 11.67 2.64
C LYS A 188 19.28 12.06 2.96
N HIS A 189 18.34 11.12 2.90
CA HIS A 189 16.91 11.41 3.02
C HIS A 189 16.35 11.18 4.43
N GLY A 190 17.19 10.72 5.38
CA GLY A 190 16.81 10.58 6.79
C GLY A 190 15.87 9.41 7.11
N PHE A 191 15.76 8.43 6.21
CA PHE A 191 14.99 7.22 6.49
C PHE A 191 15.76 6.28 7.42
N LYS A 192 15.06 5.62 8.31
CA LYS A 192 15.59 4.51 9.11
C LYS A 192 15.38 3.20 8.37
N GLU A 193 16.46 2.45 8.15
CA GLU A 193 16.37 1.14 7.52
C GLU A 193 15.69 0.12 8.43
N ILE A 194 14.80 -0.68 7.84
CA ILE A 194 14.07 -1.79 8.49
C ILE A 194 14.27 -3.04 7.64
N LEU A 195 14.59 -4.15 8.29
CA LEU A 195 14.56 -5.48 7.68
C LEU A 195 13.37 -6.27 8.25
N PRO A 196 12.21 -6.24 7.57
CA PRO A 196 11.00 -6.89 8.05
C PRO A 196 10.93 -8.37 7.64
N PRO A 197 10.01 -9.17 8.22
CA PRO A 197 9.64 -10.47 7.69
C PRO A 197 9.09 -10.36 6.25
N PHE A 198 9.37 -11.38 5.41
CA PHE A 198 8.86 -11.45 4.03
C PHE A 198 7.55 -12.23 3.89
N MET A 199 7.00 -12.68 5.01
CA MET A 199 5.65 -13.19 5.15
C MET A 199 4.87 -12.32 6.13
N ALA A 200 3.60 -12.09 5.80
CA ALA A 200 2.70 -11.30 6.64
C ALA A 200 1.41 -12.08 6.93
N ASN A 201 0.83 -11.86 8.11
CA ASN A 201 -0.47 -12.42 8.45
C ASN A 201 -1.61 -11.66 7.77
N ARG A 202 -2.81 -12.23 7.78
CA ARG A 202 -4.02 -11.64 7.22
C ARG A 202 -4.31 -10.23 7.76
N SER A 203 -4.07 -10.00 9.05
CA SER A 203 -4.31 -8.69 9.66
C SER A 203 -3.42 -7.61 9.06
N ALA A 204 -2.14 -7.89 8.83
CA ALA A 204 -1.22 -6.96 8.18
C ALA A 204 -1.59 -6.71 6.72
N MET A 205 -1.97 -7.76 5.97
CA MET A 205 -2.45 -7.64 4.59
C MET A 205 -3.73 -6.81 4.50
N THR A 206 -4.62 -6.93 5.49
CA THR A 206 -5.85 -6.12 5.61
C THR A 206 -5.52 -4.67 5.98
N GLY A 207 -4.53 -4.46 6.85
CA GLY A 207 -4.12 -3.14 7.35
C GLY A 207 -3.71 -2.18 6.24
N THR A 208 -3.01 -2.65 5.22
CA THR A 208 -2.58 -1.85 4.06
C THR A 208 -3.54 -1.92 2.87
N GLY A 209 -4.58 -2.76 2.92
CA GLY A 209 -5.66 -2.79 1.93
C GLY A 209 -5.48 -3.80 0.79
N GLN A 210 -4.51 -4.72 0.88
CA GLN A 210 -4.41 -5.84 -0.06
C GLN A 210 -5.58 -6.78 0.10
N LEU A 211 -5.97 -7.09 1.34
CA LEU A 211 -7.14 -7.91 1.63
C LEU A 211 -8.33 -7.04 2.07
N PRO A 212 -9.57 -7.50 1.80
CA PRO A 212 -9.93 -8.78 1.14
C PRO A 212 -9.83 -8.77 -0.39
N LYS A 213 -9.74 -7.61 -1.04
CA LYS A 213 -9.99 -7.41 -2.48
C LYS A 213 -9.04 -8.18 -3.41
N PHE A 214 -7.75 -8.28 -3.06
CA PHE A 214 -6.70 -8.82 -3.93
C PHE A 214 -6.20 -10.19 -3.47
N GLU A 215 -7.04 -11.01 -2.83
CA GLU A 215 -6.61 -12.31 -2.31
C GLU A 215 -6.11 -13.24 -3.42
N ASP A 216 -6.71 -13.20 -4.61
CA ASP A 216 -6.31 -13.99 -5.78
C ASP A 216 -4.95 -13.58 -6.38
N ASP A 217 -4.51 -12.35 -6.12
CA ASP A 217 -3.20 -11.83 -6.54
C ASP A 217 -2.06 -12.15 -5.55
N MET A 218 -2.39 -12.76 -4.39
CA MET A 218 -1.43 -13.04 -3.34
C MET A 218 -1.00 -14.51 -3.33
N PHE A 219 0.29 -14.75 -3.07
CA PHE A 219 0.77 -16.09 -2.74
C PHE A 219 0.47 -16.41 -1.28
N HIS A 220 -0.47 -17.31 -1.06
CA HIS A 220 -0.88 -17.77 0.25
C HIS A 220 -0.14 -19.07 0.64
N VAL A 221 0.25 -19.20 1.92
CA VAL A 221 0.90 -20.41 2.44
C VAL A 221 -0.16 -21.43 2.85
N PRO A 222 -0.25 -22.60 2.20
CA PRO A 222 -1.26 -23.60 2.52
C PRO A 222 -1.21 -24.05 3.97
N GLY A 223 -2.37 -24.10 4.63
CA GLY A 223 -2.49 -24.57 6.02
C GLY A 223 -2.09 -23.57 7.10
N GLN A 224 -1.69 -22.37 6.71
CA GLN A 224 -1.38 -21.26 7.62
C GLN A 224 -1.96 -19.96 7.05
N ASP A 225 -2.36 -19.03 7.93
CA ASP A 225 -2.90 -17.74 7.50
C ASP A 225 -1.77 -16.70 7.29
N PHE A 226 -0.79 -17.09 6.44
CA PHE A 226 0.32 -16.26 6.01
C PHE A 226 0.37 -16.08 4.50
N PHE A 227 0.86 -14.93 4.07
CA PHE A 227 1.04 -14.54 2.68
C PHE A 227 2.48 -14.12 2.43
N LEU A 228 3.03 -14.42 1.25
CA LEU A 228 4.25 -13.78 0.79
C LEU A 228 3.93 -12.32 0.47
N ILE A 229 4.76 -11.39 0.94
CA ILE A 229 4.48 -9.96 0.81
C ILE A 229 4.57 -9.49 -0.65
N PRO A 230 3.60 -8.70 -1.16
CA PRO A 230 3.66 -8.10 -2.50
C PRO A 230 4.51 -6.83 -2.55
N THR A 231 4.86 -6.28 -1.38
CA THR A 231 5.62 -5.04 -1.18
C THR A 231 6.04 -4.95 0.30
N ALA A 232 7.16 -4.29 0.57
CA ALA A 232 7.57 -3.98 1.94
C ALA A 232 6.61 -3.02 2.67
N GLU A 233 5.78 -2.29 1.94
CA GLU A 233 4.70 -1.48 2.51
C GLU A 233 3.90 -2.26 3.57
N VAL A 234 3.55 -3.51 3.26
CA VAL A 234 2.73 -4.34 4.17
C VAL A 234 3.38 -4.51 5.54
N PRO A 235 4.57 -5.11 5.68
CA PRO A 235 5.15 -5.29 7.00
C PRO A 235 5.59 -3.97 7.64
N VAL A 236 6.11 -3.00 6.87
CA VAL A 236 6.65 -1.77 7.43
C VAL A 236 5.54 -0.84 7.95
N THR A 237 4.43 -0.66 7.21
CA THR A 237 3.29 0.12 7.70
C THR A 237 2.69 -0.50 8.96
N ASN A 238 2.61 -1.83 9.01
CA ASN A 238 2.02 -2.54 10.16
C ASN A 238 2.96 -2.69 11.38
N LEU A 239 4.19 -2.15 11.35
CA LEU A 239 5.01 -2.02 12.56
C LEU A 239 4.31 -1.23 13.66
N LEU A 240 3.48 -0.26 13.29
CA LEU A 240 2.73 0.59 14.22
C LEU A 240 1.26 0.14 14.38
N MET A 241 0.89 -1.06 13.90
CA MET A 241 -0.48 -1.58 14.03
C MET A 241 -0.93 -1.60 15.48
N ASN A 242 -2.14 -1.05 15.75
CA ASN A 242 -2.75 -0.91 17.08
C ASN A 242 -1.97 0.00 18.06
N GLU A 243 -1.06 0.83 17.58
CA GLU A 243 -0.30 1.74 18.41
C GLU A 243 -0.85 3.16 18.40
N ILE A 244 -0.51 3.91 19.45
CA ILE A 244 -0.74 5.36 19.56
C ILE A 244 0.63 5.99 19.78
N VAL A 245 1.17 6.60 18.74
CA VAL A 245 2.47 7.28 18.81
C VAL A 245 2.35 8.70 19.36
N ASP A 246 3.43 9.21 19.94
CA ASP A 246 3.49 10.61 20.36
C ASP A 246 3.63 11.52 19.13
N GLY A 247 2.87 12.60 19.08
CA GLY A 247 2.87 13.54 17.96
C GLY A 247 4.22 14.21 17.70
N ASP A 248 5.08 14.28 18.70
CA ASP A 248 6.45 14.82 18.57
C ASP A 248 7.40 13.87 17.82
N GLN A 249 7.02 12.59 17.67
CA GLN A 249 7.78 11.62 16.88
C GLN A 249 7.46 11.68 15.37
N LEU A 250 6.35 12.34 15.00
CA LEU A 250 5.95 12.49 13.61
C LEU A 250 6.65 13.71 12.97
N PRO A 251 7.09 13.57 11.70
CA PRO A 251 6.94 12.43 10.82
C PRO A 251 7.95 11.30 11.09
N ILE A 252 7.55 10.04 10.85
CA ILE A 252 8.41 8.85 10.93
C ILE A 252 8.70 8.35 9.52
N TYR A 253 9.98 8.06 9.21
CA TYR A 253 10.45 7.59 7.91
C TYR A 253 11.13 6.24 8.04
N TYR A 254 10.63 5.24 7.31
CA TYR A 254 11.24 3.92 7.20
C TYR A 254 11.53 3.55 5.76
N THR A 255 12.69 2.93 5.51
CA THR A 255 13.01 2.30 4.23
C THR A 255 13.33 0.83 4.44
N ALA A 256 12.97 0.00 3.47
CA ALA A 256 13.20 -1.44 3.55
C ALA A 256 13.46 -2.04 2.16
N TYR A 257 14.50 -2.85 2.06
CA TYR A 257 14.68 -3.77 0.94
C TYR A 257 13.95 -5.07 1.22
N THR A 258 13.13 -5.53 0.27
CA THR A 258 12.52 -6.87 0.32
C THR A 258 12.38 -7.48 -1.07
N PRO A 259 12.39 -8.83 -1.19
CA PRO A 259 11.72 -9.49 -2.29
C PRO A 259 10.21 -9.21 -2.18
N CYS A 260 9.56 -9.09 -3.33
CA CYS A 260 8.13 -8.86 -3.47
C CYS A 260 7.55 -9.95 -4.36
N PHE A 261 6.36 -10.44 -4.02
CA PHE A 261 5.74 -11.59 -4.69
C PHE A 261 4.34 -11.22 -5.16
N ARG A 262 4.07 -11.38 -6.48
CA ARG A 262 2.76 -11.07 -7.08
C ARG A 262 2.35 -12.18 -8.04
N ALA A 263 1.14 -12.70 -7.90
CA ALA A 263 0.60 -13.72 -8.79
C ALA A 263 0.24 -13.16 -10.19
N GLU A 264 0.14 -11.83 -10.33
CA GLU A 264 -0.11 -11.15 -11.61
C GLU A 264 -1.34 -11.71 -12.36
N ALA A 265 -2.42 -12.04 -11.63
CA ALA A 265 -3.59 -12.74 -12.14
C ALA A 265 -4.30 -11.99 -13.29
N GLY A 266 -4.26 -10.67 -13.32
CA GLY A 266 -4.90 -9.83 -14.34
C GLY A 266 -4.00 -9.44 -15.52
N SER A 267 -2.72 -9.88 -15.56
CA SER A 267 -1.71 -9.35 -16.51
C SER A 267 -1.33 -10.28 -17.65
N ALA A 268 -2.23 -11.18 -18.06
CA ALA A 268 -1.96 -12.12 -19.14
C ALA A 268 -1.55 -11.40 -20.44
N GLY A 269 -0.37 -11.77 -20.99
CA GLY A 269 0.14 -11.23 -22.28
C GLY A 269 0.84 -9.87 -22.21
N ARG A 270 0.89 -9.20 -21.07
CA ARG A 270 1.61 -7.92 -20.91
C ARG A 270 3.03 -8.16 -20.42
N ASP A 271 4.02 -7.47 -21.03
CA ASP A 271 5.44 -7.43 -20.62
C ASP A 271 5.98 -8.82 -20.21
N THR A 272 5.81 -9.82 -21.08
CA THR A 272 6.12 -11.23 -20.76
C THR A 272 7.60 -11.57 -20.82
N ARG A 273 8.46 -10.64 -21.30
CA ARG A 273 9.91 -10.82 -21.41
C ARG A 273 10.65 -9.82 -20.52
N GLY A 274 11.83 -10.24 -20.05
CA GLY A 274 12.73 -9.38 -19.28
C GLY A 274 12.30 -9.14 -17.83
N LEU A 275 12.72 -7.98 -17.28
CA LEU A 275 12.66 -7.66 -15.84
C LEU A 275 11.47 -6.78 -15.43
N ILE A 276 10.60 -6.40 -16.36
CA ILE A 276 9.56 -5.39 -16.11
C ILE A 276 8.42 -5.95 -15.27
N ARG A 277 7.97 -7.19 -15.56
CA ARG A 277 6.82 -7.79 -14.87
C ARG A 277 7.12 -9.23 -14.48
N GLN A 278 7.39 -9.43 -13.19
CA GLN A 278 7.82 -10.71 -12.63
C GLN A 278 6.96 -11.11 -11.42
N HIS A 279 6.83 -12.44 -11.19
CA HIS A 279 6.19 -12.99 -9.99
C HIS A 279 7.00 -12.75 -8.72
N GLN A 280 8.31 -12.66 -8.86
CA GLN A 280 9.24 -12.28 -7.79
C GLN A 280 10.17 -11.19 -8.30
N PHE A 281 10.27 -10.08 -7.59
CA PHE A 281 11.18 -8.98 -7.88
C PHE A 281 11.68 -8.34 -6.59
N GLN A 282 12.72 -7.54 -6.70
CA GLN A 282 13.32 -6.82 -5.57
C GLN A 282 12.88 -5.37 -5.59
N LYS A 283 12.62 -4.82 -4.40
CA LYS A 283 12.23 -3.42 -4.26
C LYS A 283 12.83 -2.80 -2.99
N VAL A 284 13.33 -1.59 -3.11
CA VAL A 284 13.54 -0.72 -1.95
C VAL A 284 12.28 0.13 -1.80
N GLU A 285 11.67 0.06 -0.64
CA GLU A 285 10.42 0.75 -0.32
C GLU A 285 10.67 1.83 0.73
N MET A 286 10.00 2.94 0.57
CA MET A 286 9.95 4.03 1.54
C MET A 286 8.54 4.14 2.10
N VAL A 287 8.41 4.24 3.42
CA VAL A 287 7.13 4.41 4.13
C VAL A 287 7.24 5.59 5.07
N LYS A 288 6.21 6.45 5.08
CA LYS A 288 6.12 7.56 5.99
C LYS A 288 4.82 7.53 6.79
N PHE A 289 4.92 8.01 8.04
CA PHE A 289 3.77 8.30 8.89
C PHE A 289 3.83 9.79 9.22
N SER A 290 2.76 10.52 8.97
CA SER A 290 2.72 11.96 9.17
C SER A 290 1.45 12.42 9.86
N LYS A 291 1.46 13.66 10.35
CA LYS A 291 0.22 14.36 10.71
C LYS A 291 -0.59 14.66 9.45
N PRO A 292 -1.93 14.72 9.57
CA PRO A 292 -2.79 15.00 8.42
C PRO A 292 -2.44 16.28 7.64
N GLU A 293 -2.11 17.34 8.35
CA GLU A 293 -1.77 18.64 7.78
C GLU A 293 -0.49 18.65 6.95
N ASP A 294 0.49 17.78 7.28
CA ASP A 294 1.80 17.75 6.64
C ASP A 294 1.89 16.72 5.50
N SER A 295 0.88 15.85 5.34
CA SER A 295 1.00 14.64 4.54
C SER A 295 1.20 14.86 3.03
N TYR A 296 0.76 15.98 2.48
CA TYR A 296 0.98 16.28 1.06
C TYR A 296 2.36 16.88 0.79
N ASP A 297 2.93 17.62 1.73
CA ASP A 297 4.34 18.04 1.68
C ASP A 297 5.25 16.84 1.84
N GLU A 298 4.85 15.87 2.69
CA GLU A 298 5.54 14.59 2.84
C GLU A 298 5.46 13.72 1.58
N LEU A 299 4.37 13.80 0.80
CA LEU A 299 4.28 13.14 -0.51
C LEU A 299 5.29 13.75 -1.50
N GLU A 300 5.36 15.07 -1.60
CA GLU A 300 6.32 15.73 -2.50
C GLU A 300 7.77 15.40 -2.13
N SER A 301 8.11 15.39 -0.84
CA SER A 301 9.45 15.00 -0.38
C SER A 301 9.74 13.51 -0.61
N LEU A 302 8.74 12.64 -0.59
CA LEU A 302 8.86 11.23 -0.92
C LEU A 302 9.16 11.03 -2.43
N ILE A 303 8.43 11.74 -3.29
CA ILE A 303 8.66 11.76 -4.75
C ILE A 303 10.08 12.28 -5.04
N ALA A 304 10.50 13.37 -4.40
CA ALA A 304 11.83 13.93 -4.58
C ALA A 304 12.94 12.94 -4.19
N ALA A 305 12.76 12.16 -3.13
CA ALA A 305 13.71 11.13 -2.71
C ALA A 305 13.82 9.98 -3.75
N ALA A 306 12.70 9.59 -4.37
CA ALA A 306 12.72 8.59 -5.44
C ALA A 306 13.34 9.16 -6.74
N GLU A 307 13.04 10.42 -7.11
CA GLU A 307 13.65 11.10 -8.25
C GLU A 307 15.18 11.21 -8.12
N ASP A 308 15.70 11.43 -6.90
CA ASP A 308 17.13 11.57 -6.65
C ASP A 308 17.92 10.31 -7.04
N VAL A 309 17.35 9.12 -6.88
CA VAL A 309 17.96 7.87 -7.36
C VAL A 309 18.24 7.95 -8.85
N LEU A 310 17.25 8.36 -9.66
CA LEU A 310 17.37 8.45 -11.12
C LEU A 310 18.27 9.61 -11.56
N LYS A 311 18.23 10.75 -10.86
CA LYS A 311 19.13 11.89 -11.11
C LYS A 311 20.60 11.51 -10.91
N ILE A 312 20.92 10.81 -9.81
CA ILE A 312 22.26 10.38 -9.49
C ILE A 312 22.76 9.28 -10.45
N LEU A 313 21.83 8.43 -10.91
CA LEU A 313 22.11 7.43 -11.95
C LEU A 313 22.08 8.01 -13.37
N GLU A 314 21.78 9.29 -13.53
CA GLU A 314 21.68 10.00 -14.82
C GLU A 314 20.75 9.30 -15.83
N ILE A 315 19.62 8.74 -15.35
CA ILE A 315 18.62 8.07 -16.18
C ILE A 315 17.43 8.99 -16.40
N PRO A 316 17.04 9.31 -17.65
CA PRO A 316 15.92 10.19 -17.94
C PRO A 316 14.58 9.60 -17.46
N TYR A 317 13.74 10.46 -16.87
CA TYR A 317 12.45 10.07 -16.32
C TYR A 317 11.41 11.19 -16.47
N ARG A 318 10.15 10.84 -16.24
CA ARG A 318 9.06 11.79 -16.01
C ARG A 318 8.27 11.44 -14.76
N VAL A 319 7.57 12.41 -14.21
CA VAL A 319 6.62 12.25 -13.11
C VAL A 319 5.22 12.52 -13.63
N VAL A 320 4.29 11.62 -13.37
CA VAL A 320 2.87 11.74 -13.74
C VAL A 320 2.00 11.64 -12.49
N VAL A 321 0.93 12.43 -12.41
CA VAL A 321 -0.12 12.21 -11.41
C VAL A 321 -1.19 11.31 -12.02
N LEU A 322 -1.58 10.27 -11.27
CA LEU A 322 -2.59 9.33 -11.74
C LEU A 322 -3.98 9.96 -11.74
N SER A 323 -4.78 9.61 -12.74
CA SER A 323 -6.19 9.95 -12.81
C SER A 323 -7.02 9.16 -11.79
N THR A 324 -8.24 9.59 -11.52
CA THR A 324 -9.14 8.88 -10.60
C THR A 324 -9.39 7.42 -10.99
N GLY A 325 -9.40 7.11 -12.28
CA GLY A 325 -9.62 5.75 -12.80
C GLY A 325 -8.41 4.84 -12.72
N ASP A 326 -7.19 5.42 -12.59
CA ASP A 326 -5.94 4.65 -12.48
C ASP A 326 -5.42 4.54 -11.04
N LEU A 327 -6.03 5.25 -10.08
CA LEU A 327 -5.63 5.19 -8.68
C LEU A 327 -5.74 3.78 -8.09
N GLY A 328 -4.71 3.34 -7.38
CA GLY A 328 -4.75 2.14 -6.55
C GLY A 328 -5.84 2.19 -5.48
N PHE A 329 -6.39 1.04 -5.10
CA PHE A 329 -7.56 0.90 -4.20
C PHE A 329 -7.47 1.75 -2.92
N SER A 330 -6.32 1.76 -2.27
CA SER A 330 -6.11 2.44 -0.98
C SER A 330 -5.70 3.90 -1.12
N SER A 331 -5.27 4.36 -2.31
CA SER A 331 -4.68 5.69 -2.52
C SER A 331 -5.71 6.79 -2.58
N ALA A 332 -5.40 7.93 -1.97
CA ALA A 332 -6.10 9.20 -2.17
C ALA A 332 -5.45 10.03 -3.29
N LYS A 333 -4.11 9.98 -3.41
CA LYS A 333 -3.34 10.60 -4.50
C LYS A 333 -2.09 9.78 -4.73
N THR A 334 -1.76 9.55 -6.01
CA THR A 334 -0.54 8.84 -6.43
C THR A 334 0.15 9.62 -7.53
N CYS A 335 1.47 9.68 -7.43
CA CYS A 335 2.34 10.13 -8.51
C CYS A 335 3.30 8.99 -8.87
N ASP A 336 3.31 8.63 -10.16
CA ASP A 336 4.25 7.66 -10.68
C ASP A 336 5.48 8.34 -11.27
N ILE A 337 6.64 7.73 -11.05
CA ILE A 337 7.88 8.07 -11.74
C ILE A 337 8.07 7.01 -12.81
N GLU A 338 8.23 7.46 -14.04
CA GLU A 338 8.43 6.58 -15.19
C GLU A 338 9.79 6.86 -15.81
N VAL A 339 10.59 5.81 -16.00
CA VAL A 339 11.94 5.86 -16.57
C VAL A 339 11.92 5.62 -18.07
N TRP A 340 12.78 6.31 -18.81
CA TRP A 340 12.92 6.09 -20.24
C TRP A 340 13.51 4.72 -20.54
N MET A 341 12.80 3.93 -21.34
CA MET A 341 13.23 2.61 -21.79
C MET A 341 13.40 2.61 -23.32
N PRO A 342 14.64 2.64 -23.82
CA PRO A 342 14.92 2.67 -25.26
C PRO A 342 14.20 1.59 -26.06
N SER A 343 14.21 0.33 -25.60
CA SER A 343 13.58 -0.79 -26.33
C SER A 343 12.06 -0.66 -26.44
N TYR A 344 11.42 0.05 -25.52
CA TYR A 344 9.98 0.32 -25.54
C TYR A 344 9.66 1.62 -26.29
N GLY A 345 10.65 2.50 -26.51
CA GLY A 345 10.44 3.83 -27.10
C GLY A 345 9.51 4.73 -26.29
N ARG A 346 9.37 4.46 -24.98
CA ARG A 346 8.47 5.18 -24.07
C ARG A 346 9.00 5.17 -22.64
N TYR A 347 8.37 5.96 -21.80
CA TYR A 347 8.56 5.92 -20.35
C TYR A 347 7.79 4.72 -19.77
N VAL A 348 8.38 4.05 -18.77
CA VAL A 348 7.85 2.87 -18.07
C VAL A 348 7.91 3.13 -16.58
N GLU A 349 6.83 2.85 -15.87
CA GLU A 349 6.74 3.02 -14.41
C GLU A 349 7.88 2.28 -13.69
N ILE A 350 8.57 2.99 -12.78
CA ILE A 350 9.64 2.45 -11.94
C ILE A 350 9.38 2.68 -10.44
N SER A 351 8.58 3.68 -10.12
CA SER A 351 8.13 3.99 -8.76
C SER A 351 6.71 4.52 -8.78
N SER A 352 5.95 4.19 -7.74
CA SER A 352 4.63 4.74 -7.47
C SER A 352 4.63 5.28 -6.05
N CYS A 353 4.43 6.60 -5.89
CA CYS A 353 4.43 7.30 -4.62
C CYS A 353 3.01 7.72 -4.26
N SER A 354 2.48 7.22 -3.14
CA SER A 354 1.08 7.37 -2.75
C SER A 354 0.91 7.99 -1.37
N ASN A 355 -0.11 8.84 -1.24
CA ASN A 355 -0.68 9.25 0.03
C ASN A 355 -2.04 8.55 0.22
N PHE A 356 -2.20 7.84 1.31
CA PHE A 356 -3.42 7.09 1.64
C PHE A 356 -4.33 7.87 2.58
N GLU A 357 -3.89 9.05 3.02
CA GLU A 357 -4.53 9.78 4.11
C GLU A 357 -4.69 8.85 5.33
N ASP A 358 -5.85 8.84 5.97
CA ASP A 358 -6.10 7.99 7.14
C ASP A 358 -6.64 6.59 6.80
N PHE A 359 -6.76 6.24 5.52
CA PHE A 359 -7.41 5.00 5.07
C PHE A 359 -6.75 3.74 5.62
N GLN A 360 -5.43 3.63 5.51
CA GLN A 360 -4.68 2.49 6.05
C GLN A 360 -4.58 2.57 7.58
N ALA A 361 -4.37 3.76 8.12
CA ALA A 361 -4.33 3.97 9.56
C ALA A 361 -5.62 3.54 10.25
N ARG A 362 -6.79 3.74 9.65
CA ARG A 362 -8.07 3.23 10.15
C ARG A 362 -8.17 1.70 10.09
N ARG A 363 -7.59 1.06 9.07
CA ARG A 363 -7.56 -0.41 8.94
C ARG A 363 -6.64 -1.05 9.97
N ALA A 364 -5.43 -0.49 10.12
CA ALA A 364 -4.40 -0.98 11.03
C ALA A 364 -4.49 -0.38 12.44
N ASN A 365 -5.43 0.56 12.68
CA ASN A 365 -5.63 1.25 13.95
C ASN A 365 -4.37 1.97 14.44
N ILE A 366 -3.70 2.70 13.52
CA ILE A 366 -2.49 3.49 13.81
C ILE A 366 -2.90 4.92 14.14
N ARG A 367 -2.62 5.36 15.35
CA ARG A 367 -3.05 6.67 15.85
C ARG A 367 -1.87 7.44 16.45
N PHE A 368 -2.08 8.74 16.66
CA PHE A 368 -1.15 9.58 17.39
C PHE A 368 -1.88 10.51 18.35
N ARG A 369 -1.16 11.10 19.30
CA ARG A 369 -1.65 12.17 20.15
C ARG A 369 -0.81 13.41 19.97
N ARG A 370 -1.45 14.55 19.77
CA ARG A 370 -0.76 15.85 19.67
C ARG A 370 -0.07 16.24 20.97
N ASP A 371 -0.68 15.87 22.10
CA ASP A 371 -0.18 16.01 23.45
C ASP A 371 -0.78 14.90 24.35
N PRO A 372 -0.24 14.63 25.54
CA PRO A 372 -0.72 13.55 26.42
C PRO A 372 -2.20 13.63 26.84
N LYS A 373 -2.83 14.80 26.73
CA LYS A 373 -4.24 15.01 27.11
C LYS A 373 -5.19 15.03 25.93
N SER A 374 -4.67 15.14 24.69
CA SER A 374 -5.49 15.18 23.48
C SER A 374 -6.11 13.81 23.17
N LYS A 375 -7.24 13.82 22.46
CA LYS A 375 -7.82 12.60 21.93
C LYS A 375 -6.90 12.06 20.81
N PRO A 376 -6.76 10.72 20.71
CA PRO A 376 -6.00 10.14 19.61
C PRO A 376 -6.65 10.45 18.25
N GLU A 377 -5.82 10.81 17.27
CA GLU A 377 -6.16 11.00 15.86
C GLU A 377 -5.51 9.89 15.02
N PHE A 378 -6.01 9.62 13.81
CA PHE A 378 -5.34 8.73 12.89
C PHE A 378 -4.19 9.46 12.20
N VAL A 379 -3.04 8.77 12.04
CA VAL A 379 -1.96 9.27 11.20
C VAL A 379 -2.37 9.20 9.72
N HIS A 380 -1.70 9.97 8.87
CA HIS A 380 -1.66 9.71 7.44
C HIS A 380 -0.48 8.80 7.12
N THR A 381 -0.69 7.80 6.24
CA THR A 381 0.36 6.90 5.77
C THR A 381 0.69 7.20 4.32
N LEU A 382 1.97 7.08 3.98
CA LEU A 382 2.47 7.26 2.63
C LEU A 382 3.45 6.14 2.32
N ASN A 383 3.51 5.73 1.05
CA ASN A 383 4.57 4.87 0.57
C ASN A 383 5.09 5.32 -0.79
N GLY A 384 6.27 4.85 -1.15
CA GLY A 384 6.83 5.00 -2.48
C GLY A 384 7.99 4.04 -2.70
N SER A 385 8.12 3.54 -3.92
CA SER A 385 9.31 2.76 -4.26
C SER A 385 10.52 3.67 -4.40
N GLY A 386 11.59 3.29 -3.79
CA GLY A 386 12.84 4.04 -3.85
C GLY A 386 14.05 3.27 -4.39
N LEU A 387 13.97 2.43 -5.48
CA LEU A 387 12.98 2.15 -6.52
C LEU A 387 12.70 0.63 -6.66
N ALA A 388 12.00 0.24 -7.76
CA ALA A 388 11.94 -1.14 -8.22
C ALA A 388 13.30 -1.55 -8.81
N VAL A 389 14.03 -2.47 -8.13
CA VAL A 389 15.43 -2.78 -8.41
C VAL A 389 15.61 -3.39 -9.80
N GLY A 390 14.80 -4.40 -10.15
CA GLY A 390 14.90 -5.06 -11.47
C GLY A 390 14.62 -4.09 -12.63
N ARG A 391 13.65 -3.17 -12.49
CA ARG A 391 13.39 -2.13 -13.49
C ARG A 391 14.55 -1.13 -13.59
N THR A 392 15.20 -0.81 -12.47
CA THR A 392 16.42 0.04 -12.46
C THR A 392 17.57 -0.66 -13.18
N VAL A 393 17.79 -1.95 -12.93
CA VAL A 393 18.79 -2.76 -13.66
C VAL A 393 18.48 -2.75 -15.15
N ALA A 394 17.23 -2.99 -15.56
CA ALA A 394 16.82 -2.96 -16.97
C ALA A 394 17.11 -1.58 -17.60
N ALA A 395 16.77 -0.49 -16.90
CA ALA A 395 17.03 0.86 -17.37
C ALA A 395 18.54 1.15 -17.51
N ILE A 396 19.37 0.69 -16.56
CA ILE A 396 20.84 0.80 -16.66
C ILE A 396 21.34 0.04 -17.89
N LEU A 397 20.95 -1.24 -18.05
CA LEU A 397 21.40 -2.05 -19.19
C LEU A 397 21.06 -1.37 -20.52
N GLU A 398 19.86 -0.84 -20.68
CA GLU A 398 19.42 -0.22 -21.93
C GLU A 398 20.01 1.17 -22.17
N ASN A 399 20.06 2.05 -21.18
CA ASN A 399 20.54 3.42 -21.37
C ASN A 399 22.08 3.51 -21.44
N TYR A 400 22.80 2.56 -20.82
CA TYR A 400 24.27 2.57 -20.72
C TYR A 400 24.96 1.58 -21.64
N GLN A 401 24.22 0.86 -22.52
CA GLN A 401 24.81 -0.04 -23.52
C GLN A 401 25.71 0.70 -24.50
N GLN A 402 26.73 -0.01 -25.03
CA GLN A 402 27.69 0.52 -25.98
C GLN A 402 27.67 -0.30 -27.29
N ALA A 403 28.21 0.27 -28.37
CA ALA A 403 28.26 -0.36 -29.69
C ALA A 403 29.05 -1.68 -29.69
N ASP A 404 29.99 -1.85 -28.76
CA ASP A 404 30.79 -3.08 -28.60
C ASP A 404 30.05 -4.18 -27.79
N GLY A 405 28.80 -3.94 -27.40
CA GLY A 405 27.98 -4.86 -26.60
C GLY A 405 28.23 -4.81 -25.09
N SER A 406 29.16 -3.96 -24.62
CA SER A 406 29.40 -3.74 -23.20
C SER A 406 28.36 -2.78 -22.61
N VAL A 407 28.29 -2.74 -21.26
CA VAL A 407 27.46 -1.78 -20.52
C VAL A 407 28.35 -0.98 -19.56
N VAL A 408 28.37 0.33 -19.71
CA VAL A 408 29.09 1.23 -18.77
C VAL A 408 28.30 1.29 -17.46
N ILE A 409 29.01 1.25 -16.35
CA ILE A 409 28.41 1.37 -15.02
C ILE A 409 28.27 2.85 -14.65
N PRO A 410 27.06 3.32 -14.26
CA PRO A 410 26.88 4.66 -13.71
C PRO A 410 27.89 4.96 -12.61
N GLU A 411 28.42 6.19 -12.59
CA GLU A 411 29.53 6.54 -11.69
C GLU A 411 29.21 6.23 -10.23
N ALA A 412 28.01 6.53 -9.77
CA ALA A 412 27.55 6.27 -8.42
C ALA A 412 27.56 4.79 -8.00
N LEU A 413 27.50 3.86 -8.97
CA LEU A 413 27.50 2.42 -8.70
C LEU A 413 28.90 1.79 -8.76
N ARG A 414 29.93 2.50 -9.27
CA ARG A 414 31.26 1.90 -9.50
C ARG A 414 31.93 1.41 -8.23
N GLN A 415 31.76 2.12 -7.11
CA GLN A 415 32.30 1.67 -5.81
C GLN A 415 31.64 0.36 -5.33
N TYR A 416 30.37 0.13 -5.59
CA TYR A 416 29.65 -1.09 -5.23
C TYR A 416 29.98 -2.24 -6.20
N MET A 417 30.10 -1.92 -7.49
CA MET A 417 30.44 -2.85 -8.56
C MET A 417 31.91 -3.27 -8.55
N GLY A 418 32.82 -2.37 -8.18
CA GLY A 418 34.29 -2.57 -8.28
C GLY A 418 34.79 -2.60 -9.71
N CYS A 419 33.99 -2.13 -10.67
CA CYS A 419 34.37 -1.95 -12.08
C CYS A 419 33.56 -0.80 -12.68
N ASP A 420 34.00 -0.28 -13.81
CA ASP A 420 33.33 0.80 -14.56
C ASP A 420 32.56 0.28 -15.77
N ARG A 421 32.62 -1.02 -16.07
CA ARG A 421 32.00 -1.63 -17.24
C ARG A 421 31.73 -3.12 -17.04
N ILE A 422 30.64 -3.61 -17.61
CA ILE A 422 30.36 -5.05 -17.77
C ILE A 422 30.68 -5.43 -19.22
N THR A 423 31.51 -6.44 -19.39
CA THR A 423 31.88 -7.03 -20.68
C THR A 423 31.67 -8.54 -20.62
N LYS A 424 31.64 -9.18 -21.78
CA LYS A 424 31.57 -10.64 -21.91
C LYS A 424 32.82 -11.31 -21.36
#